data_5f971b880bf3dfcba6f68e3bdd68c605
#
_entry.id   5f971b880bf3dfcba6f68e3bdd68c605
#
_cell.length_a   1.000
_cell.length_b   1.000
_cell.length_c   1.000
_cell.angle_alpha   90.00
_cell.angle_beta   90.00
_cell.angle_gamma   90.00
#
_symmetry.space_group_name_H-M   'P 1'
#
loop_
_entity.id
_entity.type
_entity.pdbx_description
1 polymer ?
#
loop_
_entity_poly.entity_id
_entity_poly.type
_entity_poly.pdbx_seq_one_letter_code
_entity_poly.pdbx_strand_id
1 'polypeptide(L)'
;MTIQTKEKFFYASGAVANGVKNDAFTFFLLFFYSNVIGLAPGLASLAIFIALLVDAFTDPIMGVISDRTNHRLGRRHPYFLLGIIPMGLSYFMLFSIQLSWDLSQQYLFLWMLTFTIFTRLGMTIFEVPHRSLGSEMSRSYTERTSIFAAREMFGWAGGLFNAFLAYTIFFKDTPEYIPGTQNPEPWIYYGMTGAVLMSISVLVTYFGTLKYRNTSSNDQISFDLKLIFSQIFIALKNKSFLIFFFGYLFIAVSWGLNSSLQIYMNTYFWEFKSIMIASFLGIYVLSTFSAFLLVPRLVLFLEKRSILLFAITLAALIPPIPIVLYLNDILPDSGSWNLFFALAPFIYVANTCLSSSAIVRESMLGDISDEVELESRIGQQGLMYASSSLIGKLNTGLGILVAGLALEFIGFPQGSEVLPNAHQIFSLAMVQGPFVAVLMIIPFGIFSFYKIDRQKHKNIMSQLEAR
;
A
#
# COMPACT_ATOMS: atom_id res chain seq x y z
N MET A 1 -1.83 -31.12 -12.23
CA MET A 1 -0.57 -30.67 -12.88
C MET A 1 0.11 -29.70 -11.95
N THR A 2 1.36 -29.93 -11.59
CA THR A 2 2.16 -28.97 -10.81
C THR A 2 2.60 -27.83 -11.74
N ILE A 3 2.36 -26.58 -11.31
CA ILE A 3 2.75 -25.41 -12.08
C ILE A 3 4.27 -25.23 -11.98
N GLN A 4 4.92 -25.07 -13.13
CA GLN A 4 6.37 -24.88 -13.17
C GLN A 4 6.78 -23.55 -12.55
N THR A 5 7.94 -23.49 -11.91
CA THR A 5 8.50 -22.26 -11.32
C THR A 5 8.56 -21.11 -12.34
N LYS A 6 8.89 -21.40 -13.59
CA LYS A 6 8.92 -20.43 -14.70
C LYS A 6 7.55 -19.78 -14.94
N GLU A 7 6.48 -20.51 -14.81
CA GLU A 7 5.12 -20.00 -15.02
C GLU A 7 4.65 -19.12 -13.87
N LYS A 8 5.03 -19.51 -12.64
CA LYS A 8 4.81 -18.65 -11.46
C LYS A 8 5.59 -17.35 -11.60
N PHE A 9 6.82 -17.39 -12.10
CA PHE A 9 7.63 -16.20 -12.37
C PHE A 9 6.94 -15.27 -13.39
N PHE A 10 6.51 -15.80 -14.53
CA PHE A 10 5.83 -15.01 -15.55
C PHE A 10 4.50 -14.41 -15.06
N TYR A 11 3.73 -15.17 -14.30
CA TYR A 11 2.52 -14.63 -13.69
C TYR A 11 2.86 -13.55 -12.66
N ALA A 12 3.80 -13.82 -11.76
CA ALA A 12 4.17 -12.91 -10.68
C ALA A 12 4.76 -11.58 -11.20
N SER A 13 5.46 -11.62 -12.34
CA SER A 13 6.08 -10.42 -12.91
C SER A 13 5.08 -9.28 -13.18
N GLY A 14 3.82 -9.58 -13.50
CA GLY A 14 2.79 -8.56 -13.67
C GLY A 14 2.50 -7.74 -12.42
N ALA A 15 2.77 -8.28 -11.23
CA ALA A 15 2.57 -7.57 -9.98
C ALA A 15 3.56 -6.40 -9.78
N VAL A 16 4.68 -6.39 -10.50
CA VAL A 16 5.63 -5.24 -10.52
C VAL A 16 4.91 -3.95 -10.86
N ALA A 17 3.97 -3.97 -11.83
CA ALA A 17 3.17 -2.79 -12.19
C ALA A 17 2.40 -2.24 -10.99
N ASN A 18 1.79 -3.12 -10.19
CA ASN A 18 1.06 -2.70 -9.00
C ASN A 18 2.00 -2.15 -7.91
N GLY A 19 3.18 -2.74 -7.73
CA GLY A 19 4.20 -2.26 -6.80
C GLY A 19 4.67 -0.85 -7.15
N VAL A 20 5.09 -0.63 -8.39
CA VAL A 20 5.53 0.70 -8.90
C VAL A 20 4.47 1.77 -8.68
N LYS A 21 3.21 1.48 -9.06
CA LYS A 21 2.09 2.42 -8.83
C LYS A 21 1.87 2.69 -7.34
N ASN A 22 1.81 1.65 -6.50
CA ASN A 22 1.50 1.81 -5.09
C ASN A 22 2.55 2.65 -4.37
N ASP A 23 3.84 2.39 -4.61
CA ASP A 23 4.92 3.17 -4.01
C ASP A 23 4.87 4.63 -4.43
N ALA A 24 4.68 4.89 -5.74
CA ALA A 24 4.56 6.25 -6.25
C ALA A 24 3.41 7.01 -5.59
N PHE A 25 2.25 6.39 -5.49
CA PHE A 25 1.04 7.03 -4.95
C PHE A 25 1.07 7.21 -3.43
N THR A 26 1.80 6.36 -2.73
CA THR A 26 1.88 6.40 -1.27
C THR A 26 2.98 7.34 -0.78
N PHE A 27 4.16 7.31 -1.42
CA PHE A 27 5.34 8.00 -0.91
C PHE A 27 5.69 9.27 -1.70
N PHE A 28 5.48 9.29 -3.03
CA PHE A 28 6.03 10.33 -3.90
C PHE A 28 4.99 11.33 -4.39
N LEU A 29 3.76 10.90 -4.68
CA LEU A 29 2.80 11.71 -5.44
C LEU A 29 2.38 12.98 -4.69
N LEU A 30 2.07 12.88 -3.40
CA LEU A 30 1.72 14.04 -2.56
C LEU A 30 2.90 15.02 -2.51
N PHE A 31 4.11 14.53 -2.26
CA PHE A 31 5.32 15.35 -2.20
C PHE A 31 5.60 16.07 -3.53
N PHE A 32 5.56 15.35 -4.64
CA PHE A 32 5.81 15.91 -5.95
C PHE A 32 4.84 17.06 -6.26
N TYR A 33 3.53 16.83 -6.11
CA TYR A 33 2.57 17.86 -6.45
C TYR A 33 2.57 19.04 -5.49
N SER A 34 2.74 18.82 -4.18
CA SER A 34 2.66 19.93 -3.22
C SER A 34 4.01 20.63 -3.01
N ASN A 35 5.09 19.86 -2.87
CA ASN A 35 6.40 20.41 -2.51
C ASN A 35 7.26 20.78 -3.72
N VAL A 36 7.11 20.07 -4.86
CA VAL A 36 7.91 20.36 -6.06
C VAL A 36 7.13 21.26 -7.01
N ILE A 37 5.89 20.90 -7.34
CA ILE A 37 5.07 21.64 -8.34
C ILE A 37 4.31 22.83 -7.72
N GLY A 38 3.98 22.78 -6.42
CA GLY A 38 3.32 23.88 -5.73
C GLY A 38 1.79 23.83 -5.71
N LEU A 39 1.18 22.64 -5.87
CA LEU A 39 -0.25 22.45 -5.62
C LEU A 39 -0.52 22.42 -4.11
N ALA A 40 -1.58 23.06 -3.65
CA ALA A 40 -2.00 23.02 -2.24
C ALA A 40 -2.09 21.58 -1.73
N PRO A 41 -1.45 21.24 -0.57
CA PRO A 41 -1.36 19.85 -0.08
C PRO A 41 -2.74 19.19 0.14
N GLY A 42 -3.72 19.97 0.62
CA GLY A 42 -5.10 19.52 0.76
C GLY A 42 -5.75 19.15 -0.57
N LEU A 43 -5.54 19.95 -1.63
CA LEU A 43 -6.01 19.62 -2.97
C LEU A 43 -5.30 18.38 -3.54
N ALA A 44 -3.99 18.27 -3.38
CA ALA A 44 -3.23 17.12 -3.85
C ALA A 44 -3.70 15.82 -3.18
N SER A 45 -3.85 15.82 -1.86
CA SER A 45 -4.34 14.67 -1.11
C SER A 45 -5.81 14.33 -1.43
N LEU A 46 -6.65 15.34 -1.67
CA LEU A 46 -8.04 15.17 -2.11
C LEU A 46 -8.11 14.49 -3.48
N ALA A 47 -7.26 14.84 -4.44
CA ALA A 47 -7.20 14.20 -5.75
C ALA A 47 -6.86 12.70 -5.63
N ILE A 48 -5.90 12.34 -4.76
CA ILE A 48 -5.54 10.95 -4.49
C ILE A 48 -6.71 10.20 -3.86
N PHE A 49 -7.40 10.82 -2.89
CA PHE A 49 -8.54 10.21 -2.20
C PHE A 49 -9.72 9.98 -3.14
N ILE A 50 -10.09 10.96 -3.99
CA ILE A 50 -11.16 10.81 -4.99
C ILE A 50 -10.83 9.65 -5.95
N ALA A 51 -9.59 9.56 -6.42
CA ALA A 51 -9.19 8.48 -7.32
C ALA A 51 -9.28 7.09 -6.65
N LEU A 52 -9.04 6.98 -5.34
CA LEU A 52 -9.25 5.75 -4.57
C LEU A 52 -10.74 5.39 -4.44
N LEU A 53 -11.62 6.39 -4.29
CA LEU A 53 -13.06 6.13 -4.32
C LEU A 53 -13.50 5.58 -5.69
N VAL A 54 -12.96 6.11 -6.79
CA VAL A 54 -13.23 5.59 -8.14
C VAL A 54 -12.79 4.12 -8.25
N ASP A 55 -11.60 3.75 -7.74
CA ASP A 55 -11.13 2.35 -7.69
C ASP A 55 -12.13 1.43 -6.97
N ALA A 56 -12.71 1.88 -5.85
CA ALA A 56 -13.65 1.10 -5.06
C ALA A 56 -14.88 0.65 -5.86
N PHE A 57 -15.30 1.47 -6.83
CA PHE A 57 -16.44 1.16 -7.71
C PHE A 57 -16.01 0.42 -8.98
N THR A 58 -14.86 0.75 -9.53
CA THR A 58 -14.44 0.21 -10.83
C THR A 58 -13.87 -1.21 -10.74
N ASP A 59 -13.23 -1.59 -9.63
CA ASP A 59 -12.68 -2.93 -9.43
C ASP A 59 -13.78 -4.03 -9.53
N PRO A 60 -14.93 -3.93 -8.81
CA PRO A 60 -16.02 -4.88 -8.97
C PRO A 60 -16.60 -4.93 -10.38
N ILE A 61 -16.76 -3.76 -11.03
CA ILE A 61 -17.30 -3.66 -12.40
C ILE A 61 -16.37 -4.40 -13.37
N MET A 62 -15.05 -4.19 -13.25
CA MET A 62 -14.06 -4.85 -14.09
C MET A 62 -14.03 -6.36 -13.85
N GLY A 63 -14.26 -6.82 -12.63
CA GLY A 63 -14.45 -8.23 -12.33
C GLY A 63 -15.57 -8.85 -13.17
N VAL A 64 -16.76 -8.24 -13.13
CA VAL A 64 -17.91 -8.70 -13.91
C VAL A 64 -17.64 -8.68 -15.43
N ILE A 65 -17.06 -7.58 -15.92
CA ILE A 65 -16.75 -7.44 -17.34
C ILE A 65 -15.80 -8.56 -17.79
N SER A 66 -14.71 -8.76 -17.05
CA SER A 66 -13.71 -9.77 -17.41
C SER A 66 -14.24 -11.21 -17.29
N ASP A 67 -15.18 -11.47 -16.35
CA ASP A 67 -15.79 -12.79 -16.18
C ASP A 67 -16.71 -13.18 -17.32
N ARG A 68 -17.41 -12.21 -17.92
CA ARG A 68 -18.37 -12.41 -19.01
C ARG A 68 -17.74 -12.32 -20.39
N THR A 69 -16.46 -11.98 -20.47
CA THR A 69 -15.78 -11.81 -21.76
C THR A 69 -15.58 -13.14 -22.46
N ASN A 70 -16.00 -13.17 -23.74
CA ASN A 70 -15.71 -14.26 -24.67
C ASN A 70 -14.90 -13.70 -25.84
N HIS A 71 -13.57 -13.93 -25.82
CA HIS A 71 -12.66 -13.38 -26.83
C HIS A 71 -11.65 -14.42 -27.30
N ARG A 72 -11.12 -14.26 -28.54
CA ARG A 72 -10.14 -15.18 -29.14
C ARG A 72 -8.85 -15.33 -28.32
N LEU A 73 -8.47 -14.29 -27.60
CA LEU A 73 -7.30 -14.30 -26.68
C LEU A 73 -7.65 -14.83 -25.28
N GLY A 74 -8.84 -15.44 -25.12
CA GLY A 74 -9.34 -15.88 -23.83
C GLY A 74 -10.03 -14.78 -23.03
N ARG A 75 -10.48 -15.10 -21.83
CA ARG A 75 -11.32 -14.25 -20.99
C ARG A 75 -10.53 -13.10 -20.32
N ARG A 76 -9.27 -13.32 -19.92
CA ARG A 76 -8.46 -12.38 -19.11
C ARG A 76 -7.42 -11.61 -19.94
N HIS A 77 -6.77 -12.24 -20.90
CA HIS A 77 -5.63 -11.70 -21.63
C HIS A 77 -5.90 -10.43 -22.46
N PRO A 78 -7.10 -10.21 -23.06
CA PRO A 78 -7.38 -8.96 -23.76
C PRO A 78 -7.19 -7.73 -22.88
N TYR A 79 -7.54 -7.83 -21.60
CA TYR A 79 -7.46 -6.74 -20.63
C TYR A 79 -6.03 -6.43 -20.20
N PHE A 80 -5.11 -7.40 -20.27
CA PHE A 80 -3.69 -7.14 -20.02
C PHE A 80 -3.15 -6.14 -21.04
N LEU A 81 -3.44 -6.36 -22.32
CA LEU A 81 -3.00 -5.43 -23.37
C LEU A 81 -3.74 -4.09 -23.31
N LEU A 82 -5.06 -4.13 -23.07
CA LEU A 82 -5.88 -2.92 -23.01
C LEU A 82 -5.46 -2.00 -21.86
N GLY A 83 -5.00 -2.55 -20.74
CA GLY A 83 -4.56 -1.78 -19.58
C GLY A 83 -3.23 -1.07 -19.76
N ILE A 84 -2.34 -1.54 -20.66
CA ILE A 84 -0.97 -1.01 -20.78
C ILE A 84 -0.96 0.49 -21.12
N ILE A 85 -1.70 0.88 -22.17
CA ILE A 85 -1.69 2.27 -22.65
C ILE A 85 -2.27 3.24 -21.63
N PRO A 86 -3.51 3.06 -21.11
CA PRO A 86 -4.06 3.99 -20.15
C PRO A 86 -3.24 4.06 -18.86
N MET A 87 -2.72 2.91 -18.37
CA MET A 87 -1.89 2.87 -17.17
C MET A 87 -0.54 3.56 -17.38
N GLY A 88 0.22 3.15 -18.42
CA GLY A 88 1.57 3.65 -18.64
C GLY A 88 1.59 5.12 -19.05
N LEU A 89 0.73 5.52 -20.00
CA LEU A 89 0.66 6.90 -20.47
C LEU A 89 0.21 7.84 -19.35
N SER A 90 -0.82 7.47 -18.60
CA SER A 90 -1.32 8.34 -17.51
C SER A 90 -0.32 8.45 -16.36
N TYR A 91 0.39 7.36 -16.03
CA TYR A 91 1.45 7.40 -15.03
C TYR A 91 2.61 8.32 -15.48
N PHE A 92 3.02 8.25 -16.75
CA PHE A 92 4.00 9.19 -17.32
C PHE A 92 3.49 10.63 -17.23
N MET A 93 2.25 10.91 -17.65
CA MET A 93 1.66 12.24 -17.61
C MET A 93 1.58 12.82 -16.19
N LEU A 94 1.38 12.00 -15.16
CA LEU A 94 1.39 12.43 -13.77
C LEU A 94 2.69 13.11 -13.37
N PHE A 95 3.84 12.60 -13.83
CA PHE A 95 5.16 13.11 -13.47
C PHE A 95 5.82 13.96 -14.56
N SER A 96 5.12 14.23 -15.67
CA SER A 96 5.64 15.04 -16.79
C SER A 96 5.34 16.53 -16.68
N ILE A 97 4.57 16.95 -15.70
CA ILE A 97 4.23 18.36 -15.47
C ILE A 97 5.50 19.15 -15.10
N GLN A 98 5.61 20.38 -15.63
CA GLN A 98 6.77 21.23 -15.41
C GLN A 98 6.37 22.56 -14.80
N LEU A 99 7.21 23.10 -13.93
CA LEU A 99 7.03 24.43 -13.33
C LEU A 99 6.90 25.54 -14.37
N SER A 100 7.64 25.42 -15.48
CA SER A 100 7.61 26.38 -16.59
C SER A 100 6.26 26.57 -17.26
N TRP A 101 5.29 25.68 -17.01
CA TRP A 101 3.93 25.81 -17.55
C TRP A 101 3.08 26.82 -16.80
N ASP A 102 3.52 27.26 -15.63
CA ASP A 102 2.86 28.29 -14.77
C ASP A 102 1.34 28.09 -14.64
N LEU A 103 0.95 26.87 -14.28
CA LEU A 103 -0.45 26.47 -14.22
C LEU A 103 -1.09 26.93 -12.91
N SER A 104 -2.32 27.40 -12.99
CA SER A 104 -3.10 27.75 -11.78
C SER A 104 -3.41 26.51 -10.92
N GLN A 105 -3.70 26.71 -9.62
CA GLN A 105 -4.06 25.65 -8.68
C GLN A 105 -5.20 24.75 -9.20
N GLN A 106 -6.18 25.35 -9.90
CA GLN A 106 -7.30 24.61 -10.47
C GLN A 106 -6.85 23.69 -11.60
N TYR A 107 -5.98 24.14 -12.50
CA TYR A 107 -5.46 23.30 -13.60
C TYR A 107 -4.53 22.20 -13.07
N LEU A 108 -3.68 22.51 -12.08
CA LEU A 108 -2.83 21.52 -11.41
C LEU A 108 -3.67 20.41 -10.76
N PHE A 109 -4.72 20.80 -10.04
CA PHE A 109 -5.64 19.84 -9.42
C PHE A 109 -6.35 18.97 -10.45
N LEU A 110 -6.91 19.55 -11.51
CA LEU A 110 -7.59 18.80 -12.57
C LEU A 110 -6.63 17.86 -13.32
N TRP A 111 -5.41 18.30 -13.60
CA TRP A 111 -4.37 17.47 -14.20
C TRP A 111 -4.05 16.27 -13.30
N MET A 112 -3.72 16.52 -12.05
CA MET A 112 -3.42 15.48 -11.09
C MET A 112 -4.59 14.50 -10.94
N LEU A 113 -5.80 15.00 -10.71
CA LEU A 113 -7.00 14.18 -10.54
C LEU A 113 -7.25 13.31 -11.78
N THR A 114 -7.20 13.89 -12.97
CA THR A 114 -7.47 13.19 -14.23
C THR A 114 -6.49 12.04 -14.43
N PHE A 115 -5.19 12.31 -14.38
CA PHE A 115 -4.19 11.27 -14.64
C PHE A 115 -4.04 10.27 -13.48
N THR A 116 -4.36 10.68 -12.24
CA THR A 116 -4.47 9.74 -11.12
C THR A 116 -5.62 8.75 -11.34
N ILE A 117 -6.80 9.22 -11.75
CA ILE A 117 -7.95 8.37 -12.08
C ILE A 117 -7.62 7.45 -13.26
N PHE A 118 -7.07 7.97 -14.36
CA PHE A 118 -6.76 7.14 -15.52
C PHE A 118 -5.67 6.10 -15.24
N THR A 119 -4.66 6.42 -14.44
CA THR A 119 -3.64 5.44 -14.01
C THR A 119 -4.29 4.31 -13.22
N ARG A 120 -5.21 4.64 -12.28
CA ARG A 120 -5.94 3.64 -11.49
C ARG A 120 -6.88 2.81 -12.35
N LEU A 121 -7.65 3.43 -13.25
CA LEU A 121 -8.52 2.71 -14.18
C LEU A 121 -7.72 1.75 -15.07
N GLY A 122 -6.58 2.19 -15.63
CA GLY A 122 -5.69 1.33 -16.39
C GLY A 122 -5.18 0.15 -15.56
N MET A 123 -4.83 0.41 -14.29
CA MET A 123 -4.46 -0.66 -13.34
C MET A 123 -5.63 -1.61 -13.06
N THR A 124 -6.83 -1.11 -12.80
CA THR A 124 -8.03 -1.95 -12.57
C THR A 124 -8.31 -2.86 -13.77
N ILE A 125 -8.20 -2.32 -15.00
CA ILE A 125 -8.35 -3.10 -16.25
C ILE A 125 -7.35 -4.26 -16.31
N PHE A 126 -6.13 -4.07 -15.84
CA PHE A 126 -5.11 -5.13 -15.80
C PHE A 126 -5.20 -6.00 -14.54
N GLU A 127 -5.20 -5.39 -13.36
CA GLU A 127 -4.96 -6.08 -12.09
C GLU A 127 -6.09 -7.03 -11.71
N VAL A 128 -7.35 -6.65 -11.94
CA VAL A 128 -8.50 -7.49 -11.58
C VAL A 128 -8.51 -8.79 -12.40
N PRO A 129 -8.40 -8.76 -13.75
CA PRO A 129 -8.25 -9.98 -14.53
C PRO A 129 -6.97 -10.77 -14.21
N HIS A 130 -5.87 -10.09 -13.87
CA HIS A 130 -4.61 -10.74 -13.49
C HIS A 130 -4.74 -11.54 -12.20
N ARG A 131 -5.38 -10.98 -11.16
CA ARG A 131 -5.68 -11.71 -9.91
C ARG A 131 -6.56 -12.91 -10.17
N SER A 132 -7.61 -12.74 -10.99
CA SER A 132 -8.51 -13.82 -11.36
C SER A 132 -7.78 -14.95 -12.10
N LEU A 133 -6.88 -14.62 -13.04
CA LEU A 133 -6.06 -15.62 -13.72
C LEU A 133 -5.24 -16.46 -12.73
N GLY A 134 -4.64 -15.84 -11.70
CA GLY A 134 -3.87 -16.55 -10.68
C GLY A 134 -4.67 -17.63 -9.95
N SER A 135 -5.94 -17.38 -9.67
CA SER A 135 -6.84 -18.35 -9.06
C SER A 135 -7.26 -19.48 -10.01
N GLU A 136 -7.26 -19.19 -11.32
CA GLU A 136 -7.63 -20.14 -12.39
C GLU A 136 -6.45 -21.04 -12.81
N MET A 137 -5.19 -20.63 -12.58
CA MET A 137 -3.99 -21.36 -12.98
C MET A 137 -3.85 -22.71 -12.27
N SER A 138 -4.33 -22.85 -11.02
CA SER A 138 -4.31 -24.11 -10.27
C SER A 138 -5.56 -24.30 -9.43
N ARG A 139 -6.00 -25.56 -9.32
CA ARG A 139 -7.05 -25.99 -8.38
C ARG A 139 -6.49 -26.41 -7.02
N SER A 140 -5.17 -26.64 -6.90
CA SER A 140 -4.52 -27.02 -5.66
C SER A 140 -4.42 -25.85 -4.71
N TYR A 141 -4.87 -26.00 -3.46
CA TYR A 141 -4.79 -24.99 -2.42
C TYR A 141 -3.35 -24.49 -2.17
N THR A 142 -2.42 -25.42 -2.03
CA THR A 142 -1.00 -25.10 -1.78
C THR A 142 -0.33 -24.40 -2.96
N GLU A 143 -0.68 -24.77 -4.19
CA GLU A 143 -0.16 -24.09 -5.37
C GLU A 143 -0.71 -22.70 -5.55
N ARG A 144 -2.03 -22.49 -5.33
CA ARG A 144 -2.62 -21.15 -5.33
C ARG A 144 -1.91 -20.22 -4.33
N THR A 145 -1.70 -20.69 -3.11
CA THR A 145 -0.95 -19.95 -2.08
C THR A 145 0.44 -19.56 -2.58
N SER A 146 1.18 -20.50 -3.21
CA SER A 146 2.50 -20.22 -3.77
C SER A 146 2.48 -19.22 -4.92
N ILE A 147 1.45 -19.26 -5.78
CA ILE A 147 1.26 -18.30 -6.89
C ILE A 147 1.05 -16.88 -6.35
N PHE A 148 0.15 -16.71 -5.37
CA PHE A 148 -0.13 -15.41 -4.78
C PHE A 148 1.03 -14.90 -3.92
N ALA A 149 1.74 -15.77 -3.21
CA ALA A 149 2.96 -15.39 -2.49
C ALA A 149 4.04 -14.85 -3.44
N ALA A 150 4.26 -15.52 -4.58
CA ALA A 150 5.17 -15.02 -5.61
C ALA A 150 4.71 -13.68 -6.18
N ARG A 151 3.41 -13.51 -6.43
CA ARG A 151 2.81 -12.25 -6.90
C ARG A 151 3.07 -11.11 -5.92
N GLU A 152 2.81 -11.30 -4.63
CA GLU A 152 3.06 -10.27 -3.61
C GLU A 152 4.56 -9.93 -3.51
N MET A 153 5.43 -10.92 -3.54
CA MET A 153 6.88 -10.71 -3.54
C MET A 153 7.34 -9.84 -4.72
N PHE A 154 6.85 -10.11 -5.94
CA PHE A 154 7.17 -9.32 -7.12
C PHE A 154 6.60 -7.91 -7.08
N GLY A 155 5.40 -7.73 -6.49
CA GLY A 155 4.82 -6.42 -6.24
C GLY A 155 5.71 -5.58 -5.33
N TRP A 156 6.08 -6.09 -4.17
CA TRP A 156 7.00 -5.41 -3.25
C TRP A 156 8.37 -5.13 -3.88
N ALA A 157 8.96 -6.13 -4.54
CA ALA A 157 10.25 -5.97 -5.20
C ALA A 157 10.21 -4.92 -6.30
N GLY A 158 9.12 -4.84 -7.07
CA GLY A 158 8.96 -3.86 -8.14
C GLY A 158 8.88 -2.43 -7.63
N GLY A 159 8.11 -2.19 -6.56
CA GLY A 159 8.03 -0.90 -5.91
C GLY A 159 9.37 -0.45 -5.33
N LEU A 160 9.99 -1.31 -4.51
CA LEU A 160 11.31 -1.03 -3.92
C LEU A 160 12.38 -0.80 -4.98
N PHE A 161 12.36 -1.56 -6.07
CA PHE A 161 13.31 -1.36 -7.18
C PHE A 161 13.11 -0.01 -7.85
N ASN A 162 11.86 0.40 -8.12
CA ASN A 162 11.59 1.72 -8.69
C ASN A 162 12.01 2.85 -7.75
N ALA A 163 11.74 2.73 -6.43
CA ALA A 163 12.19 3.69 -5.43
C ALA A 163 13.72 3.74 -5.31
N PHE A 164 14.39 2.59 -5.40
CA PHE A 164 15.86 2.52 -5.41
C PHE A 164 16.45 3.25 -6.62
N LEU A 165 15.91 3.00 -7.82
CA LEU A 165 16.33 3.74 -9.04
C LEU A 165 16.07 5.24 -8.88
N ALA A 166 14.94 5.62 -8.29
CA ALA A 166 14.60 7.02 -8.07
C ALA A 166 15.69 7.74 -7.26
N TYR A 167 16.04 7.23 -6.09
CA TYR A 167 17.01 7.89 -5.20
C TYR A 167 18.47 7.74 -5.62
N THR A 168 18.82 6.69 -6.37
CA THR A 168 20.24 6.45 -6.78
C THR A 168 20.59 7.01 -8.15
N ILE A 169 19.61 7.10 -9.06
CA ILE A 169 19.87 7.51 -10.45
C ILE A 169 19.25 8.87 -10.75
N PHE A 170 17.97 9.08 -10.45
CA PHE A 170 17.25 10.28 -10.86
C PHE A 170 17.39 11.41 -9.84
N PHE A 171 17.07 11.18 -8.59
CA PHE A 171 17.10 12.22 -7.54
C PHE A 171 18.49 12.35 -6.91
N LYS A 172 19.53 12.54 -7.76
CA LYS A 172 20.87 12.81 -7.26
C LYS A 172 20.94 14.19 -6.64
N ASP A 173 21.65 14.27 -5.52
CA ASP A 173 21.91 15.55 -4.87
C ASP A 173 22.76 16.44 -5.76
N THR A 174 22.39 17.71 -5.87
CA THR A 174 23.13 18.76 -6.56
C THR A 174 23.42 19.89 -5.58
N PRO A 175 24.35 20.82 -5.89
CA PRO A 175 24.59 21.96 -4.99
C PRO A 175 23.35 22.82 -4.72
N GLU A 176 22.38 22.83 -5.64
CA GLU A 176 21.14 23.61 -5.54
C GLU A 176 20.02 22.84 -4.84
N TYR A 177 20.01 21.50 -4.92
CA TYR A 177 18.94 20.63 -4.40
C TYR A 177 19.50 19.49 -3.57
N ILE A 178 19.35 19.58 -2.26
CA ILE A 178 19.70 18.54 -1.28
C ILE A 178 18.52 18.34 -0.32
N PRO A 179 17.83 17.18 -0.36
CA PRO A 179 18.01 16.06 -1.28
C PRO A 179 17.54 16.37 -2.72
N GLY A 180 18.06 15.62 -3.69
CA GLY A 180 17.74 15.78 -5.10
C GLY A 180 16.26 15.57 -5.48
N THR A 181 15.43 15.08 -4.56
CA THR A 181 13.97 14.98 -4.72
C THR A 181 13.28 16.33 -4.84
N GLN A 182 13.93 17.41 -4.41
CA GLN A 182 13.40 18.79 -4.55
C GLN A 182 13.63 19.34 -5.97
N ASN A 183 14.53 18.75 -6.76
CA ASN A 183 14.74 19.14 -8.15
C ASN A 183 13.54 18.71 -9.00
N PRO A 184 12.85 19.63 -9.71
CA PRO A 184 11.68 19.29 -10.53
C PRO A 184 12.02 18.52 -11.81
N GLU A 185 13.23 18.70 -12.38
CA GLU A 185 13.57 18.13 -13.68
C GLU A 185 13.62 16.60 -13.73
N PRO A 186 14.19 15.86 -12.75
CA PRO A 186 14.30 14.41 -12.83
C PRO A 186 12.98 13.65 -12.72
N TRP A 187 11.89 14.29 -12.25
CA TRP A 187 10.62 13.61 -12.06
C TRP A 187 10.00 13.07 -13.35
N ILE A 188 10.25 13.72 -14.48
CA ILE A 188 9.82 13.21 -15.78
C ILE A 188 10.47 11.85 -16.11
N TYR A 189 11.75 11.68 -15.78
CA TYR A 189 12.49 10.42 -16.00
C TYR A 189 12.01 9.34 -15.02
N TYR A 190 11.68 9.71 -13.77
CA TYR A 190 11.04 8.82 -12.82
C TYR A 190 9.69 8.31 -13.35
N GLY A 191 8.84 9.21 -13.84
CA GLY A 191 7.55 8.88 -14.44
C GLY A 191 7.69 7.98 -15.68
N MET A 192 8.63 8.29 -16.56
CA MET A 192 8.92 7.50 -17.76
C MET A 192 9.40 6.09 -17.40
N THR A 193 10.33 5.97 -16.47
CA THR A 193 10.88 4.68 -16.04
C THR A 193 9.81 3.82 -15.40
N GLY A 194 8.99 4.39 -14.51
CA GLY A 194 7.87 3.67 -13.91
C GLY A 194 6.84 3.19 -14.94
N ALA A 195 6.47 4.05 -15.90
CA ALA A 195 5.57 3.69 -17.00
C ALA A 195 6.12 2.54 -17.85
N VAL A 196 7.41 2.56 -18.16
CA VAL A 196 8.10 1.50 -18.93
C VAL A 196 8.15 0.19 -18.13
N LEU A 197 8.55 0.25 -16.86
CA LEU A 197 8.59 -0.93 -15.98
C LEU A 197 7.21 -1.58 -15.85
N MET A 198 6.15 -0.77 -15.63
CA MET A 198 4.78 -1.25 -15.56
C MET A 198 4.36 -1.93 -16.86
N SER A 199 4.63 -1.29 -18.00
CA SER A 199 4.27 -1.81 -19.32
C SER A 199 4.99 -3.11 -19.67
N ILE A 200 6.30 -3.16 -19.44
CA ILE A 200 7.11 -4.37 -19.66
C ILE A 200 6.63 -5.51 -18.76
N SER A 201 6.37 -5.26 -17.48
CA SER A 201 5.93 -6.29 -16.55
C SER A 201 4.61 -6.94 -16.98
N VAL A 202 3.67 -6.13 -17.48
CA VAL A 202 2.40 -6.63 -18.03
C VAL A 202 2.61 -7.43 -19.30
N LEU A 203 3.48 -6.99 -20.22
CA LEU A 203 3.82 -7.74 -21.44
C LEU A 203 4.48 -9.08 -21.12
N VAL A 204 5.42 -9.12 -20.16
CA VAL A 204 6.06 -10.37 -19.70
C VAL A 204 5.01 -11.34 -19.18
N THR A 205 4.08 -10.87 -18.35
CA THR A 205 2.96 -11.68 -17.87
C THR A 205 2.05 -12.13 -19.01
N TYR A 206 1.67 -11.23 -19.91
CA TYR A 206 0.82 -11.56 -21.05
C TYR A 206 1.41 -12.72 -21.85
N PHE A 207 2.64 -12.59 -22.34
CA PHE A 207 3.26 -13.64 -23.15
C PHE A 207 3.55 -14.92 -22.36
N GLY A 208 3.97 -14.81 -21.11
CA GLY A 208 4.32 -15.94 -20.27
C GLY A 208 3.13 -16.77 -19.79
N THR A 209 1.91 -16.21 -19.82
CA THR A 209 0.69 -16.89 -19.35
C THR A 209 -0.27 -17.27 -20.47
N LEU A 210 0.08 -17.07 -21.75
CA LEU A 210 -0.80 -17.33 -22.91
C LEU A 210 -1.38 -18.75 -22.94
N LYS A 211 -0.68 -19.75 -22.42
CA LYS A 211 -1.19 -21.13 -22.35
C LYS A 211 -2.44 -21.28 -21.46
N TYR A 212 -2.64 -20.35 -20.51
CA TYR A 212 -3.78 -20.31 -19.60
C TYR A 212 -4.99 -19.55 -20.15
N ARG A 213 -4.93 -19.04 -21.40
CA ARG A 213 -5.99 -18.23 -22.00
C ARG A 213 -7.36 -18.93 -22.09
N ASN A 214 -7.37 -20.26 -22.24
CA ASN A 214 -8.57 -21.07 -22.42
C ASN A 214 -8.99 -21.85 -21.16
N THR A 215 -8.45 -21.51 -19.98
CA THR A 215 -8.92 -22.09 -18.72
C THR A 215 -10.31 -21.55 -18.42
N SER A 216 -11.34 -22.28 -18.87
CA SER A 216 -12.72 -22.00 -18.46
C SER A 216 -13.02 -22.75 -17.16
N SER A 217 -13.24 -22.04 -16.07
CA SER A 217 -14.08 -22.58 -15.00
C SER A 217 -15.54 -22.43 -15.46
N ASN A 218 -16.26 -23.54 -15.54
CA ASN A 218 -17.71 -23.55 -15.86
C ASN A 218 -18.57 -22.93 -14.75
N ASP A 219 -17.95 -22.48 -13.66
CA ASP A 219 -18.63 -21.81 -12.57
C ASP A 219 -18.86 -20.34 -12.96
N GLN A 220 -19.99 -20.07 -13.62
CA GLN A 220 -20.56 -18.72 -13.70
C GLN A 220 -20.98 -18.33 -12.28
N ILE A 221 -20.05 -17.79 -11.49
CA ILE A 221 -20.40 -17.09 -10.27
C ILE A 221 -21.20 -15.87 -10.72
N SER A 222 -22.50 -15.92 -10.52
CA SER A 222 -23.38 -14.76 -10.76
C SER A 222 -22.96 -13.66 -9.79
N PHE A 223 -22.20 -12.69 -10.30
CA PHE A 223 -21.78 -11.54 -9.53
C PHE A 223 -23.02 -10.63 -9.38
N ASP A 224 -23.66 -10.72 -8.23
CA ASP A 224 -24.75 -9.83 -7.84
C ASP A 224 -24.20 -8.78 -6.86
N LEU A 225 -24.10 -7.53 -7.31
CA LEU A 225 -23.71 -6.40 -6.44
C LEU A 225 -24.56 -6.35 -5.17
N LYS A 226 -25.87 -6.65 -5.26
CA LYS A 226 -26.75 -6.74 -4.09
C LYS A 226 -26.29 -7.84 -3.13
N LEU A 227 -25.82 -8.97 -3.68
CA LEU A 227 -25.29 -10.06 -2.87
C LEU A 227 -24.02 -9.63 -2.11
N ILE A 228 -23.11 -8.93 -2.79
CA ILE A 228 -21.88 -8.42 -2.13
C ILE A 228 -22.22 -7.42 -1.03
N PHE A 229 -23.07 -6.43 -1.32
CA PHE A 229 -23.47 -5.47 -0.29
C PHE A 229 -24.24 -6.12 0.85
N SER A 230 -25.11 -7.10 0.56
CA SER A 230 -25.83 -7.84 1.61
C SER A 230 -24.88 -8.67 2.49
N GLN A 231 -23.87 -9.27 1.89
CA GLN A 231 -22.87 -10.06 2.59
C GLN A 231 -21.91 -9.21 3.42
N ILE A 232 -21.49 -8.05 2.90
CA ILE A 232 -20.75 -7.04 3.69
C ILE A 232 -21.61 -6.61 4.90
N PHE A 233 -22.90 -6.40 4.70
CA PHE A 233 -23.81 -6.04 5.78
C PHE A 233 -23.99 -7.15 6.82
N ILE A 234 -23.97 -8.42 6.40
CA ILE A 234 -23.97 -9.59 7.30
C ILE A 234 -22.67 -9.63 8.11
N ALA A 235 -21.52 -9.45 7.46
CA ALA A 235 -20.22 -9.40 8.13
C ALA A 235 -20.15 -8.25 9.15
N LEU A 236 -20.70 -7.07 8.83
CA LEU A 236 -20.80 -5.93 9.73
C LEU A 236 -21.71 -6.17 10.95
N LYS A 237 -22.54 -7.22 10.99
CA LYS A 237 -23.27 -7.61 12.19
C LYS A 237 -22.44 -8.43 13.18
N ASN A 238 -21.36 -9.07 12.71
CA ASN A 238 -20.48 -9.85 13.58
C ASN A 238 -19.55 -8.91 14.37
N LYS A 239 -19.52 -9.08 15.70
CA LYS A 239 -18.74 -8.24 16.61
C LYS A 239 -17.23 -8.34 16.38
N SER A 240 -16.72 -9.55 16.10
CA SER A 240 -15.30 -9.78 15.84
C SER A 240 -14.87 -9.06 14.57
N PHE A 241 -15.72 -9.07 13.53
CA PHE A 241 -15.48 -8.34 12.29
C PHE A 241 -15.52 -6.81 12.48
N LEU A 242 -16.47 -6.28 13.27
CA LEU A 242 -16.49 -4.84 13.59
C LEU A 242 -15.22 -4.39 14.33
N ILE A 243 -14.76 -5.17 15.30
CA ILE A 243 -13.52 -4.90 16.02
C ILE A 243 -12.34 -4.88 15.04
N PHE A 244 -12.28 -5.87 14.15
CA PHE A 244 -11.25 -5.93 13.10
C PHE A 244 -11.34 -4.72 12.17
N PHE A 245 -12.53 -4.40 11.67
CA PHE A 245 -12.78 -3.30 10.74
C PHE A 245 -12.31 -1.95 11.29
N PHE A 246 -12.81 -1.58 12.47
CA PHE A 246 -12.45 -0.30 13.08
C PHE A 246 -11.00 -0.28 13.57
N GLY A 247 -10.47 -1.37 14.09
CA GLY A 247 -9.06 -1.44 14.47
C GLY A 247 -8.14 -1.30 13.26
N TYR A 248 -8.46 -1.97 12.15
CA TYR A 248 -7.69 -1.85 10.91
C TYR A 248 -7.81 -0.46 10.28
N LEU A 249 -8.99 0.18 10.36
CA LEU A 249 -9.20 1.55 9.90
C LEU A 249 -8.13 2.51 10.46
N PHE A 250 -7.99 2.56 11.77
CA PHE A 250 -7.03 3.47 12.41
C PHE A 250 -5.57 3.12 12.14
N ILE A 251 -5.22 1.83 12.06
CA ILE A 251 -3.86 1.42 11.67
C ILE A 251 -3.55 1.88 10.25
N ALA A 252 -4.45 1.68 9.31
CA ALA A 252 -4.21 2.01 7.90
C ALA A 252 -4.21 3.53 7.67
N VAL A 253 -5.04 4.30 8.38
CA VAL A 253 -5.00 5.77 8.38
C VAL A 253 -3.67 6.26 8.94
N SER A 254 -3.21 5.72 10.07
CA SER A 254 -1.93 6.07 10.67
C SER A 254 -0.77 5.74 9.75
N TRP A 255 -0.82 4.58 9.06
CA TRP A 255 0.19 4.19 8.09
C TRP A 255 0.20 5.09 6.86
N GLY A 256 -0.96 5.42 6.30
CA GLY A 256 -1.08 6.33 5.15
C GLY A 256 -0.56 7.73 5.46
N LEU A 257 -0.90 8.26 6.64
CA LEU A 257 -0.40 9.54 7.13
C LEU A 257 1.14 9.51 7.28
N ASN A 258 1.67 8.52 8.01
CA ASN A 258 3.10 8.39 8.25
C ASN A 258 3.90 8.22 6.96
N SER A 259 3.43 7.36 6.04
CA SER A 259 4.10 7.08 4.77
C SER A 259 4.19 8.31 3.88
N SER A 260 3.10 9.09 3.81
CA SER A 260 3.05 10.31 2.97
C SER A 260 3.91 11.43 3.52
N LEU A 261 4.08 11.52 4.85
CA LEU A 261 4.93 12.53 5.49
C LEU A 261 6.41 12.10 5.58
N GLN A 262 6.73 10.83 5.33
CA GLN A 262 8.09 10.31 5.49
C GLN A 262 9.12 11.04 4.63
N ILE A 263 8.77 11.36 3.38
CA ILE A 263 9.67 12.09 2.49
C ILE A 263 9.90 13.52 2.96
N TYR A 264 8.88 14.20 3.50
CA TYR A 264 9.01 15.53 4.09
C TYR A 264 9.93 15.51 5.32
N MET A 265 9.77 14.52 6.22
CA MET A 265 10.66 14.36 7.38
C MET A 265 12.10 14.09 6.97
N ASN A 266 12.32 13.22 5.99
CA ASN A 266 13.66 12.91 5.50
C ASN A 266 14.32 14.14 4.86
N THR A 267 13.52 14.97 4.19
CA THR A 267 14.01 16.18 3.49
C THR A 267 14.28 17.33 4.45
N TYR A 268 13.35 17.65 5.36
CA TYR A 268 13.38 18.91 6.09
C TYR A 268 13.74 18.80 7.58
N PHE A 269 13.42 17.65 8.21
CA PHE A 269 13.73 17.45 9.63
C PHE A 269 15.05 16.71 9.85
N TRP A 270 15.26 15.62 9.09
CA TRP A 270 16.48 14.84 9.15
C TRP A 270 17.56 15.33 8.18
N GLU A 271 17.19 16.10 7.17
CA GLU A 271 18.06 16.65 6.10
C GLU A 271 18.90 15.57 5.39
N PHE A 272 18.34 14.39 5.19
CA PHE A 272 19.04 13.27 4.60
C PHE A 272 19.27 13.47 3.09
N LYS A 273 20.49 13.14 2.66
CA LYS A 273 20.84 13.02 1.25
C LYS A 273 20.09 11.85 0.60
N SER A 274 19.87 11.92 -0.70
CA SER A 274 19.14 10.91 -1.46
C SER A 274 19.71 9.49 -1.29
N ILE A 275 21.04 9.35 -1.22
CA ILE A 275 21.67 8.04 -1.00
C ILE A 275 21.38 7.46 0.41
N MET A 276 21.24 8.30 1.43
CA MET A 276 20.85 7.87 2.77
C MET A 276 19.41 7.38 2.80
N ILE A 277 18.50 8.11 2.10
CA ILE A 277 17.11 7.71 1.94
C ILE A 277 17.01 6.35 1.21
N ALA A 278 17.79 6.16 0.13
CA ALA A 278 17.89 4.87 -0.55
C ALA A 278 18.34 3.73 0.39
N SER A 279 19.23 4.03 1.32
CA SER A 279 19.77 3.02 2.27
C SER A 279 18.71 2.52 3.25
N PHE A 280 17.68 3.32 3.59
CA PHE A 280 16.56 2.87 4.41
C PHE A 280 15.75 1.75 3.76
N LEU A 281 15.71 1.65 2.41
CA LEU A 281 15.03 0.56 1.70
C LEU A 281 15.59 -0.80 2.14
N GLY A 282 16.91 -0.90 2.35
CA GLY A 282 17.54 -2.11 2.88
C GLY A 282 17.06 -2.47 4.28
N ILE A 283 16.87 -1.47 5.16
CA ILE A 283 16.36 -1.66 6.52
C ILE A 283 14.89 -2.14 6.46
N TYR A 284 14.06 -1.59 5.56
CA TYR A 284 12.67 -2.03 5.39
C TYR A 284 12.58 -3.49 4.91
N VAL A 285 13.43 -3.91 3.97
CA VAL A 285 13.49 -5.31 3.52
C VAL A 285 13.88 -6.23 4.68
N LEU A 286 14.95 -5.88 5.40
CA LEU A 286 15.47 -6.69 6.52
C LEU A 286 14.44 -6.81 7.66
N SER A 287 13.78 -5.72 8.02
CA SER A 287 12.77 -5.70 9.09
C SER A 287 11.54 -6.52 8.72
N THR A 288 11.06 -6.41 7.48
CA THR A 288 9.93 -7.21 6.98
C THR A 288 10.27 -8.69 6.95
N PHE A 289 11.47 -9.06 6.49
CA PHE A 289 11.94 -10.43 6.53
C PHE A 289 12.03 -10.97 7.97
N SER A 290 12.49 -10.15 8.90
CA SER A 290 12.51 -10.51 10.33
C SER A 290 11.12 -10.78 10.88
N ALA A 291 10.12 -9.99 10.50
CA ALA A 291 8.72 -10.22 10.90
C ALA A 291 8.20 -11.58 10.39
N PHE A 292 8.49 -11.93 9.12
CA PHE A 292 8.12 -13.25 8.56
C PHE A 292 8.74 -14.43 9.31
N LEU A 293 9.92 -14.27 9.87
CA LEU A 293 10.57 -15.31 10.68
C LEU A 293 10.06 -15.35 12.12
N LEU A 294 9.75 -14.19 12.70
CA LEU A 294 9.38 -14.07 14.11
C LEU A 294 7.92 -14.45 14.36
N VAL A 295 6.98 -13.96 13.54
CA VAL A 295 5.54 -14.12 13.81
C VAL A 295 5.11 -15.59 13.87
N PRO A 296 5.50 -16.50 12.96
CA PRO A 296 5.12 -17.91 13.05
C PRO A 296 5.61 -18.58 14.34
N ARG A 297 6.81 -18.17 14.84
CA ARG A 297 7.34 -18.69 16.10
C ARG A 297 6.58 -18.13 17.31
N LEU A 298 6.30 -16.84 17.32
CA LEU A 298 5.56 -16.20 18.42
C LEU A 298 4.14 -16.76 18.54
N VAL A 299 3.47 -17.03 17.45
CA VAL A 299 2.12 -17.63 17.46
C VAL A 299 2.09 -19.01 18.09
N LEU A 300 3.20 -19.74 18.18
CA LEU A 300 3.24 -21.02 18.90
C LEU A 300 3.05 -20.87 20.41
N PHE A 301 3.54 -19.76 20.98
CA PHE A 301 3.60 -19.54 22.44
C PHE A 301 2.60 -18.48 22.93
N LEU A 302 2.26 -17.50 22.09
CA LEU A 302 1.44 -16.35 22.43
C LEU A 302 0.14 -16.34 21.61
N GLU A 303 -0.91 -15.73 22.18
CA GLU A 303 -2.17 -15.48 21.47
C GLU A 303 -1.97 -14.38 20.38
N LYS A 304 -2.65 -14.53 19.23
CA LYS A 304 -2.61 -13.56 18.13
C LYS A 304 -2.93 -12.13 18.59
N ARG A 305 -3.94 -12.00 19.45
CA ARG A 305 -4.32 -10.72 20.08
C ARG A 305 -3.14 -10.09 20.84
N SER A 306 -2.44 -10.85 21.67
CA SER A 306 -1.31 -10.35 22.48
C SER A 306 -0.15 -9.90 21.60
N ILE A 307 0.18 -10.65 20.55
CA ILE A 307 1.22 -10.29 19.57
C ILE A 307 0.82 -8.99 18.86
N LEU A 308 -0.44 -8.86 18.41
CA LEU A 308 -0.94 -7.67 17.74
C LEU A 308 -0.88 -6.44 18.64
N LEU A 309 -1.36 -6.53 19.88
CA LEU A 309 -1.36 -5.43 20.84
C LEU A 309 0.07 -4.98 21.17
N PHE A 310 0.99 -5.92 21.39
CA PHE A 310 2.40 -5.62 21.61
C PHE A 310 3.04 -4.92 20.39
N ALA A 311 2.79 -5.45 19.19
CA ALA A 311 3.30 -4.87 17.96
C ALA A 311 2.75 -3.44 17.70
N ILE A 312 1.47 -3.19 17.94
CA ILE A 312 0.85 -1.85 17.82
C ILE A 312 1.48 -0.90 18.86
N THR A 313 1.66 -1.35 20.09
CA THR A 313 2.26 -0.51 21.16
C THR A 313 3.67 -0.08 20.80
N LEU A 314 4.52 -0.99 20.34
CA LEU A 314 5.88 -0.64 19.92
C LEU A 314 5.90 0.22 18.66
N ALA A 315 5.03 -0.07 17.69
CA ALA A 315 4.90 0.75 16.49
C ALA A 315 4.39 2.18 16.78
N ALA A 316 3.65 2.38 17.87
CA ALA A 316 3.22 3.70 18.34
C ALA A 316 4.34 4.43 19.11
N LEU A 317 5.04 3.75 20.01
CA LEU A 317 5.94 4.40 20.96
C LEU A 317 7.36 4.62 20.40
N ILE A 318 7.83 3.78 19.49
CA ILE A 318 9.20 3.85 18.98
C ILE A 318 9.45 5.06 18.06
N PRO A 319 8.60 5.37 17.04
CA PRO A 319 8.87 6.46 16.12
C PRO A 319 9.00 7.86 16.74
N PRO A 320 8.27 8.25 17.81
CA PRO A 320 8.47 9.54 18.47
C PRO A 320 9.80 9.65 19.24
N ILE A 321 10.40 8.53 19.68
CA ILE A 321 11.60 8.56 20.52
C ILE A 321 12.76 9.31 19.83
N PRO A 322 13.18 8.98 18.60
CA PRO A 322 14.27 9.68 17.94
C PRO A 322 13.97 11.16 17.71
N ILE A 323 12.70 11.55 17.49
CA ILE A 323 12.32 12.95 17.36
C ILE A 323 12.58 13.71 18.68
N VAL A 324 12.15 13.12 19.81
CA VAL A 324 12.39 13.71 21.13
C VAL A 324 13.87 13.78 21.45
N LEU A 325 14.64 12.73 21.16
CA LEU A 325 16.09 12.70 21.40
C LEU A 325 16.81 13.76 20.56
N TYR A 326 16.42 13.95 19.30
CA TYR A 326 17.01 14.95 18.42
C TYR A 326 16.71 16.38 18.88
N LEU A 327 15.47 16.65 19.30
CA LEU A 327 15.07 17.97 19.81
C LEU A 327 15.72 18.33 21.16
N ASN A 328 16.33 17.36 21.84
CA ASN A 328 17.12 17.59 23.08
C ASN A 328 18.63 17.49 22.84
N ASP A 329 19.10 17.62 21.60
CA ASP A 329 20.53 17.60 21.22
C ASP A 329 21.29 16.32 21.65
N ILE A 330 20.57 15.19 21.79
CA ILE A 330 21.16 13.89 22.18
C ILE A 330 21.66 13.11 20.97
N LEU A 331 21.01 13.30 19.80
CA LEU A 331 21.39 12.63 18.55
C LEU A 331 22.41 13.47 17.76
N PRO A 332 23.17 12.83 16.85
CA PRO A 332 24.09 13.53 15.96
C PRO A 332 23.38 14.55 15.06
N ASP A 333 24.17 15.46 14.46
CA ASP A 333 23.71 16.50 13.56
C ASP A 333 22.94 15.95 12.36
N SER A 334 21.94 16.73 11.88
CA SER A 334 21.14 16.42 10.67
C SER A 334 22.03 16.17 9.46
N GLY A 335 21.53 15.38 8.51
CA GLY A 335 22.24 15.06 7.26
C GLY A 335 23.50 14.18 7.40
N SER A 336 23.81 13.71 8.61
CA SER A 336 25.01 12.92 8.87
C SER A 336 24.76 11.41 8.80
N TRP A 337 25.78 10.63 8.38
CA TRP A 337 25.72 9.16 8.46
C TRP A 337 25.62 8.65 9.92
N ASN A 338 26.18 9.40 10.88
CA ASN A 338 26.07 9.05 12.28
C ASN A 338 24.60 9.09 12.75
N LEU A 339 23.85 10.11 12.32
CA LEU A 339 22.40 10.19 12.58
C LEU A 339 21.65 9.02 11.90
N PHE A 340 21.98 8.70 10.64
CA PHE A 340 21.40 7.56 9.95
C PHE A 340 21.55 6.26 10.73
N PHE A 341 22.78 5.95 11.20
CA PHE A 341 23.04 4.74 11.99
C PHE A 341 22.37 4.78 13.36
N ALA A 342 22.24 5.96 13.98
CA ALA A 342 21.50 6.13 15.22
C ALA A 342 19.99 5.88 15.07
N LEU A 343 19.41 6.28 13.92
CA LEU A 343 17.97 6.06 13.61
C LEU A 343 17.65 4.65 13.14
N ALA A 344 18.60 3.97 12.50
CA ALA A 344 18.41 2.65 11.89
C ALA A 344 17.77 1.60 12.82
N PRO A 345 18.17 1.46 14.10
CA PRO A 345 17.54 0.52 15.04
C PRO A 345 16.07 0.84 15.32
N PHE A 346 15.72 2.12 15.47
CA PHE A 346 14.33 2.55 15.72
C PHE A 346 13.44 2.23 14.52
N ILE A 347 13.90 2.55 13.30
CA ILE A 347 13.20 2.26 12.05
C ILE A 347 13.06 0.74 11.86
N TYR A 348 14.12 -0.02 12.11
CA TYR A 348 14.11 -1.48 12.01
C TYR A 348 13.07 -2.11 12.93
N VAL A 349 13.06 -1.73 14.22
CA VAL A 349 12.11 -2.30 15.20
C VAL A 349 10.68 -1.85 14.90
N ALA A 350 10.47 -0.56 14.63
CA ALA A 350 9.13 -0.04 14.31
C ALA A 350 8.53 -0.73 13.07
N ASN A 351 9.31 -0.88 11.98
CA ASN A 351 8.83 -1.54 10.77
C ASN A 351 8.67 -3.05 10.95
N THR A 352 9.50 -3.72 11.76
CA THR A 352 9.30 -5.13 12.15
C THR A 352 7.97 -5.31 12.88
N CYS A 353 7.64 -4.40 13.80
CA CYS A 353 6.37 -4.42 14.52
C CYS A 353 5.17 -4.16 13.58
N LEU A 354 5.27 -3.18 12.69
CA LEU A 354 4.22 -2.91 11.69
C LEU A 354 3.97 -4.11 10.78
N SER A 355 5.03 -4.71 10.24
CA SER A 355 4.95 -5.91 9.41
C SER A 355 4.39 -7.10 10.19
N SER A 356 4.79 -7.29 11.44
CA SER A 356 4.24 -8.32 12.33
C SER A 356 2.75 -8.13 12.57
N SER A 357 2.32 -6.88 12.81
CA SER A 357 0.90 -6.55 12.98
C SER A 357 0.08 -6.88 11.74
N ALA A 358 0.62 -6.66 10.53
CA ALA A 358 -0.03 -7.00 9.28
C ALA A 358 -0.22 -8.51 9.12
N ILE A 359 0.83 -9.30 9.36
CA ILE A 359 0.77 -10.76 9.27
C ILE A 359 -0.26 -11.33 10.25
N VAL A 360 -0.25 -10.85 11.50
CA VAL A 360 -1.19 -11.32 12.53
C VAL A 360 -2.63 -10.93 12.18
N ARG A 361 -2.87 -9.72 11.69
CA ARG A 361 -4.21 -9.30 11.26
C ARG A 361 -4.79 -10.17 10.14
N GLU A 362 -3.98 -10.49 9.12
CA GLU A 362 -4.42 -11.39 8.05
C GLU A 362 -4.81 -12.78 8.60
N SER A 363 -4.05 -13.28 9.57
CA SER A 363 -4.38 -14.54 10.25
C SER A 363 -5.65 -14.43 11.11
N MET A 364 -5.87 -13.30 11.80
CA MET A 364 -7.11 -13.04 12.57
C MET A 364 -8.33 -12.92 11.68
N LEU A 365 -8.17 -12.36 10.48
CA LEU A 365 -9.25 -12.27 9.50
C LEU A 365 -9.74 -13.67 9.06
N GLY A 366 -8.81 -14.63 8.93
CA GLY A 366 -9.16 -16.03 8.71
C GLY A 366 -10.02 -16.60 9.84
N ASP A 367 -9.61 -16.39 11.10
CA ASP A 367 -10.37 -16.87 12.28
C ASP A 367 -11.78 -16.24 12.35
N ILE A 368 -11.89 -14.94 11.98
CA ILE A 368 -13.18 -14.23 11.91
C ILE A 368 -14.04 -14.80 10.79
N SER A 369 -13.43 -15.14 9.65
CA SER A 369 -14.15 -15.77 8.53
C SER A 369 -14.78 -17.09 8.94
N ASP A 370 -14.07 -17.91 9.70
CA ASP A 370 -14.59 -19.20 10.21
C ASP A 370 -15.72 -18.97 11.23
N GLU A 371 -15.64 -17.95 12.10
CA GLU A 371 -16.71 -17.55 13.03
C GLU A 371 -17.98 -17.12 12.27
N VAL A 372 -17.82 -16.27 11.23
CA VAL A 372 -18.94 -15.80 10.40
C VAL A 372 -19.56 -16.95 9.60
N GLU A 373 -18.77 -17.90 9.10
CA GLU A 373 -19.26 -19.09 8.41
C GLU A 373 -20.08 -19.98 9.36
N LEU A 374 -19.64 -20.14 10.60
CA LEU A 374 -20.39 -20.88 11.63
C LEU A 374 -21.74 -20.24 11.93
N GLU A 375 -21.80 -18.90 12.04
CA GLU A 375 -23.00 -18.14 12.35
C GLU A 375 -23.98 -18.05 11.17
N SER A 376 -23.47 -17.73 9.96
CA SER A 376 -24.27 -17.46 8.77
C SER A 376 -24.64 -18.70 7.97
N ARG A 377 -23.94 -19.80 8.17
CA ARG A 377 -24.02 -21.07 7.39
C ARG A 377 -23.60 -20.89 5.91
N ILE A 378 -22.92 -19.84 5.58
CA ILE A 378 -22.46 -19.53 4.22
C ILE A 378 -20.95 -19.31 4.27
N GLY A 379 -20.18 -20.11 3.52
CA GLY A 379 -18.74 -19.90 3.37
C GLY A 379 -18.48 -18.59 2.65
N GLN A 380 -17.91 -17.60 3.35
CA GLN A 380 -17.72 -16.23 2.86
C GLN A 380 -16.25 -15.80 2.85
N GLN A 381 -15.30 -16.74 2.92
CA GLN A 381 -13.86 -16.43 3.04
C GLN A 381 -13.39 -15.44 1.98
N GLY A 382 -13.69 -15.69 0.70
CA GLY A 382 -13.30 -14.81 -0.40
C GLY A 382 -13.83 -13.39 -0.25
N LEU A 383 -15.06 -13.23 0.24
CA LEU A 383 -15.67 -11.93 0.46
C LEU A 383 -15.04 -11.19 1.64
N MET A 384 -14.71 -11.89 2.72
CA MET A 384 -14.06 -11.29 3.90
C MET A 384 -12.70 -10.71 3.52
N TYR A 385 -11.90 -11.44 2.74
CA TYR A 385 -10.62 -10.93 2.23
C TYR A 385 -10.80 -9.79 1.21
N ALA A 386 -11.81 -9.85 0.35
CA ALA A 386 -12.13 -8.76 -0.58
C ALA A 386 -12.55 -7.49 0.17
N SER A 387 -13.39 -7.64 1.21
CA SER A 387 -13.80 -6.53 2.08
C SER A 387 -12.60 -5.91 2.81
N SER A 388 -11.69 -6.73 3.37
CA SER A 388 -10.46 -6.26 4.00
C SER A 388 -9.57 -5.49 3.04
N SER A 389 -9.42 -5.97 1.81
CA SER A 389 -8.63 -5.28 0.77
C SER A 389 -9.23 -3.92 0.41
N LEU A 390 -10.56 -3.83 0.23
CA LEU A 390 -11.27 -2.59 -0.04
C LEU A 390 -11.10 -1.59 1.11
N ILE A 391 -11.29 -2.07 2.34
CA ILE A 391 -11.09 -1.29 3.56
C ILE A 391 -9.66 -0.76 3.63
N GLY A 392 -8.66 -1.60 3.38
CA GLY A 392 -7.26 -1.21 3.38
C GLY A 392 -6.95 -0.09 2.38
N LYS A 393 -7.49 -0.17 1.15
CA LYS A 393 -7.35 0.87 0.13
C LYS A 393 -7.97 2.21 0.58
N LEU A 394 -9.24 2.18 0.99
CA LEU A 394 -9.96 3.39 1.44
C LEU A 394 -9.29 4.04 2.64
N ASN A 395 -8.85 3.24 3.59
CA ASN A 395 -8.25 3.73 4.82
C ASN A 395 -6.87 4.34 4.59
N THR A 396 -6.06 3.77 3.70
CA THR A 396 -4.79 4.36 3.28
C THR A 396 -5.03 5.70 2.59
N GLY A 397 -6.04 5.79 1.73
CA GLY A 397 -6.45 7.04 1.09
C GLY A 397 -6.88 8.12 2.08
N LEU A 398 -7.64 7.74 3.11
CA LEU A 398 -7.97 8.64 4.23
C LEU A 398 -6.70 9.12 4.95
N GLY A 399 -5.72 8.24 5.17
CA GLY A 399 -4.44 8.61 5.79
C GLY A 399 -3.68 9.63 4.96
N ILE A 400 -3.62 9.46 3.63
CA ILE A 400 -3.00 10.42 2.71
C ILE A 400 -3.76 11.76 2.73
N LEU A 401 -5.10 11.71 2.75
CA LEU A 401 -5.92 12.93 2.86
C LEU A 401 -5.63 13.68 4.16
N VAL A 402 -5.56 12.98 5.29
CA VAL A 402 -5.20 13.57 6.59
C VAL A 402 -3.79 14.17 6.55
N ALA A 403 -2.83 13.53 5.84
CA ALA A 403 -1.48 14.07 5.68
C ALA A 403 -1.48 15.41 4.94
N GLY A 404 -2.20 15.50 3.82
CA GLY A 404 -2.31 16.74 3.05
C GLY A 404 -3.00 17.87 3.83
N LEU A 405 -4.10 17.55 4.53
CA LEU A 405 -4.79 18.51 5.40
C LEU A 405 -3.92 18.96 6.59
N ALA A 406 -3.11 18.06 7.15
CA ALA A 406 -2.17 18.40 8.22
C ALA A 406 -1.08 19.37 7.71
N LEU A 407 -0.51 19.12 6.53
CA LEU A 407 0.47 20.03 5.91
C LEU A 407 -0.14 21.40 5.63
N GLU A 408 -1.39 21.45 5.16
CA GLU A 408 -2.11 22.69 4.92
C GLU A 408 -2.40 23.45 6.23
N PHE A 409 -2.83 22.73 7.27
CA PHE A 409 -3.09 23.31 8.60
C PHE A 409 -1.82 23.88 9.26
N ILE A 410 -0.67 23.23 9.06
CA ILE A 410 0.64 23.72 9.52
C ILE A 410 1.07 24.96 8.71
N GLY A 411 0.46 25.21 7.54
CA GLY A 411 0.91 26.20 6.59
C GLY A 411 2.24 25.82 5.93
N PHE A 412 2.46 24.53 5.68
CA PHE A 412 3.69 24.03 5.06
C PHE A 412 3.85 24.64 3.66
N PRO A 413 5.05 25.15 3.29
CA PRO A 413 5.22 25.87 2.04
C PRO A 413 5.00 24.96 0.82
N GLN A 414 4.52 25.57 -0.26
CA GLN A 414 4.23 24.95 -1.54
C GLN A 414 5.32 25.32 -2.54
N GLY A 415 5.72 24.35 -3.38
CA GLY A 415 6.78 24.56 -4.36
C GLY A 415 8.19 24.48 -3.77
N SER A 416 9.16 24.13 -4.60
CA SER A 416 10.55 23.90 -4.20
C SER A 416 11.34 25.19 -3.90
N GLU A 417 10.79 26.37 -4.25
CA GLU A 417 11.47 27.66 -4.07
C GLU A 417 11.33 28.23 -2.65
N VAL A 418 10.35 27.74 -1.87
CA VAL A 418 10.06 28.25 -0.53
C VAL A 418 10.42 27.20 0.52
N LEU A 419 11.38 27.53 1.37
CA LEU A 419 11.79 26.65 2.45
C LEU A 419 10.87 26.80 3.67
N PRO A 420 10.54 25.70 4.38
CA PRO A 420 9.77 25.76 5.61
C PRO A 420 10.60 26.42 6.72
N ASN A 421 9.92 27.17 7.58
CA ASN A 421 10.54 27.73 8.78
C ASN A 421 10.64 26.69 9.92
N ALA A 422 11.41 26.99 10.95
CA ALA A 422 11.64 26.09 12.08
C ALA A 422 10.34 25.64 12.78
N HIS A 423 9.33 26.52 12.87
CA HIS A 423 8.03 26.17 13.48
C HIS A 423 7.26 25.16 12.63
N GLN A 424 7.30 25.27 11.30
CA GLN A 424 6.65 24.34 10.37
C GLN A 424 7.33 22.97 10.39
N ILE A 425 8.67 22.93 10.43
CA ILE A 425 9.45 21.71 10.57
C ILE A 425 9.15 21.02 11.91
N PHE A 426 9.13 21.76 13.00
CA PHE A 426 8.75 21.25 14.32
C PHE A 426 7.33 20.67 14.32
N SER A 427 6.36 21.41 13.74
CA SER A 427 4.97 20.96 13.64
C SER A 427 4.82 19.69 12.79
N LEU A 428 5.57 19.58 11.70
CA LEU A 428 5.65 18.37 10.89
C LEU A 428 6.13 17.16 11.72
N ALA A 429 7.20 17.33 12.51
CA ALA A 429 7.71 16.29 13.39
C ALA A 429 6.69 15.90 14.48
N MET A 430 5.93 16.85 15.02
CA MET A 430 4.87 16.58 15.99
C MET A 430 3.71 15.79 15.38
N VAL A 431 3.37 16.05 14.12
CA VAL A 431 2.33 15.28 13.40
C VAL A 431 2.82 13.85 13.11
N GLN A 432 4.00 13.68 12.54
CA GLN A 432 4.48 12.34 12.17
C GLN A 432 4.88 11.47 13.38
N GLY A 433 5.35 12.06 14.45
CA GLY A 433 5.72 11.35 15.68
C GLY A 433 4.57 11.24 16.68
N PRO A 434 4.40 12.20 17.59
CA PRO A 434 3.42 12.13 18.68
C PRO A 434 1.97 11.96 18.23
N PHE A 435 1.54 12.68 17.20
CA PHE A 435 0.14 12.59 16.73
C PHE A 435 -0.17 11.21 16.14
N VAL A 436 0.71 10.64 15.31
CA VAL A 436 0.57 9.27 14.79
C VAL A 436 0.58 8.27 15.93
N ALA A 437 1.42 8.46 16.95
CA ALA A 437 1.44 7.58 18.14
C ALA A 437 0.09 7.60 18.87
N VAL A 438 -0.52 8.77 19.06
CA VAL A 438 -1.86 8.91 19.66
C VAL A 438 -2.91 8.20 18.81
N LEU A 439 -2.87 8.35 17.48
CA LEU A 439 -3.78 7.63 16.58
C LEU A 439 -3.64 6.11 16.71
N MET A 440 -2.43 5.59 16.96
CA MET A 440 -2.17 4.17 17.17
C MET A 440 -2.64 3.62 18.52
N ILE A 441 -2.93 4.47 19.50
CA ILE A 441 -3.55 4.05 20.78
C ILE A 441 -5.00 3.60 20.56
N ILE A 442 -5.72 4.20 19.62
CA ILE A 442 -7.12 3.86 19.32
C ILE A 442 -7.27 2.39 18.89
N PRO A 443 -6.54 1.88 17.89
CA PRO A 443 -6.61 0.46 17.52
C PRO A 443 -6.17 -0.47 18.63
N PHE A 444 -5.24 -0.08 19.51
CA PHE A 444 -4.91 -0.87 20.70
C PHE A 444 -6.15 -1.07 21.57
N GLY A 445 -6.89 0.01 21.88
CA GLY A 445 -8.14 -0.06 22.63
C GLY A 445 -9.18 -0.94 21.95
N ILE A 446 -9.38 -0.80 20.63
CA ILE A 446 -10.34 -1.57 19.86
C ILE A 446 -9.98 -3.05 19.83
N PHE A 447 -8.74 -3.42 19.48
CA PHE A 447 -8.32 -4.83 19.44
C PHE A 447 -8.24 -5.48 20.83
N SER A 448 -8.22 -4.70 21.90
CA SER A 448 -8.34 -5.24 23.27
C SER A 448 -9.67 -5.95 23.52
N PHE A 449 -10.70 -5.67 22.74
CA PHE A 449 -12.00 -6.35 22.79
C PHE A 449 -12.08 -7.60 21.90
N TYR A 450 -11.07 -7.93 21.12
CA TYR A 450 -11.05 -9.15 20.30
C TYR A 450 -11.01 -10.40 21.18
N LYS A 451 -11.93 -11.37 20.93
CA LYS A 451 -12.18 -12.50 21.83
C LYS A 451 -11.95 -13.88 21.22
N ILE A 452 -11.48 -13.97 19.96
CA ILE A 452 -11.20 -15.28 19.37
C ILE A 452 -9.76 -15.66 19.78
N ASP A 453 -9.67 -16.49 20.83
CA ASP A 453 -8.45 -17.16 21.27
C ASP A 453 -8.32 -18.54 20.62
N ARG A 454 -7.23 -19.26 20.89
CA ARG A 454 -7.01 -20.62 20.34
C ARG A 454 -8.09 -21.60 20.69
N GLN A 455 -8.62 -21.54 21.94
CA GLN A 455 -9.63 -22.49 22.39
C GLN A 455 -10.95 -22.21 21.69
N LYS A 456 -11.34 -20.94 21.57
CA LYS A 456 -12.56 -20.56 20.85
C LYS A 456 -12.46 -20.93 19.38
N HIS A 457 -11.33 -20.65 18.71
CA HIS A 457 -11.12 -21.03 17.31
C HIS A 457 -11.19 -22.55 17.11
N LYS A 458 -10.56 -23.33 18.00
CA LYS A 458 -10.65 -24.80 17.95
C LYS A 458 -12.09 -25.30 18.09
N ASN A 459 -12.89 -24.66 18.96
CA ASN A 459 -14.31 -25.00 19.11
C ASN A 459 -15.11 -24.63 17.85
N ILE A 460 -14.83 -23.49 17.21
CA ILE A 460 -15.43 -23.10 15.92
C ILE A 460 -15.15 -24.17 14.87
N MET A 461 -13.88 -24.55 14.70
CA MET A 461 -13.48 -25.56 13.70
C MET A 461 -14.13 -26.91 13.94
N SER A 462 -14.18 -27.39 15.20
CA SER A 462 -14.84 -28.66 15.52
C SER A 462 -16.35 -28.63 15.22
N GLN A 463 -17.02 -27.49 15.37
CA GLN A 463 -18.44 -27.34 15.03
C GLN A 463 -18.65 -27.26 13.50
N LEU A 464 -17.72 -26.68 12.75
CA LEU A 464 -17.76 -26.67 11.29
C LEU A 464 -17.51 -28.06 10.70
N GLU A 465 -16.58 -28.83 11.27
CA GLU A 465 -16.28 -30.22 10.86
C GLU A 465 -17.40 -31.20 11.19
N ALA A 466 -18.20 -30.92 12.22
CA ALA A 466 -19.33 -31.75 12.64
C ALA A 466 -20.61 -31.52 11.80
N ARG A 467 -20.61 -30.56 10.90
CA ARG A 467 -21.70 -30.26 9.95
C ARG A 467 -21.56 -30.98 8.64
#